data_32978c07275e9849fd583edc5bbbb5b2
#
_entry.id   32978c07275e9849fd583edc5bbbb5b2
#
_cell.length_a   1.000
_cell.length_b   1.000
_cell.length_c   1.000
_cell.angle_alpha   90.00
_cell.angle_beta   90.00
_cell.angle_gamma   90.00
#
_symmetry.space_group_name_H-M   'P 1'
#
loop_
_entity.id
_entity.type
_entity.pdbx_description
1 polymer ?
#
loop_
_entity_poly.entity_id
_entity_poly.type
_entity_poly.pdbx_seq_one_letter_code
_entity_poly.pdbx_strand_id
1 'polypeptide(L)'
;MDLSTLANLINAFAVTAALIFAAVQISYYRQRRRREAMLELVRSFQSPAFTSALRRVLSLPDGADTEKIREVLGPDGEDAVYLVSLNWESLGILLFRREVTLDLVDDFFSGPILLSWQKLKVHSEECRRTLNRETFNEWFHWLAERMMEREKLSPPVPAYIAHRTWREPRLRMATDESTGSD
;
A
#
# COMPACT_ATOMS: atom_id res chain seq x y z
N MET A 1 -3.43 -42.99 38.68
CA MET A 1 -4.02 -42.31 37.52
C MET A 1 -4.53 -43.42 36.60
N ASP A 2 -5.79 -43.34 36.27
CA ASP A 2 -6.46 -44.36 35.47
C ASP A 2 -6.01 -44.25 34.01
N LEU A 3 -5.84 -45.36 33.30
CA LEU A 3 -5.37 -45.38 31.90
C LEU A 3 -6.25 -44.55 30.98
N SER A 4 -7.55 -44.52 31.27
CA SER A 4 -8.54 -43.70 30.57
C SER A 4 -8.32 -42.19 30.77
N THR A 5 -7.92 -41.76 31.98
CA THR A 5 -7.62 -40.38 32.30
C THR A 5 -6.37 -39.89 31.55
N LEU A 6 -5.34 -40.75 31.47
CA LEU A 6 -4.11 -40.50 30.76
C LEU A 6 -4.35 -40.36 29.25
N ALA A 7 -5.15 -41.24 28.66
CA ALA A 7 -5.56 -41.21 27.25
C ALA A 7 -6.34 -39.93 26.90
N ASN A 8 -7.25 -39.52 27.75
CA ASN A 8 -8.01 -38.30 27.58
C ASN A 8 -7.14 -37.01 27.66
N LEU A 9 -6.16 -37.00 28.57
CA LEU A 9 -5.18 -35.91 28.70
C LEU A 9 -4.31 -35.78 27.43
N ILE A 10 -3.81 -36.90 26.92
CA ILE A 10 -3.02 -36.95 25.69
C ILE A 10 -3.85 -36.45 24.50
N ASN A 11 -5.09 -36.91 24.39
CA ASN A 11 -6.00 -36.43 23.33
C ASN A 11 -6.29 -34.92 23.42
N ALA A 12 -6.59 -34.42 24.61
CA ALA A 12 -6.82 -32.98 24.82
C ALA A 12 -5.59 -32.15 24.45
N PHE A 13 -4.39 -32.61 24.82
CA PHE A 13 -3.13 -31.96 24.47
C PHE A 13 -2.91 -31.99 22.95
N ALA A 14 -3.12 -33.13 22.30
CA ALA A 14 -2.95 -33.28 20.85
C ALA A 14 -3.90 -32.35 20.07
N VAL A 15 -5.17 -32.28 20.48
CA VAL A 15 -6.15 -31.37 19.86
C VAL A 15 -5.75 -29.89 20.04
N THR A 16 -5.34 -29.54 21.26
CA THR A 16 -4.90 -28.16 21.54
C THR A 16 -3.66 -27.78 20.73
N ALA A 17 -2.68 -28.66 20.65
CA ALA A 17 -1.48 -28.46 19.84
C ALA A 17 -1.82 -28.32 18.34
N ALA A 18 -2.74 -29.15 17.83
CA ALA A 18 -3.21 -29.06 16.45
C ALA A 18 -3.92 -27.72 16.14
N LEU A 19 -4.75 -27.23 17.07
CA LEU A 19 -5.42 -25.94 16.93
C LEU A 19 -4.42 -24.76 16.92
N ILE A 20 -3.44 -24.78 17.82
CA ILE A 20 -2.37 -23.76 17.84
C ILE A 20 -1.59 -23.80 16.53
N PHE A 21 -1.21 -25.00 16.09
CA PHE A 21 -0.46 -25.17 14.83
C PHE A 21 -1.30 -24.65 13.63
N ALA A 22 -2.59 -24.97 13.55
CA ALA A 22 -3.48 -24.46 12.51
C ALA A 22 -3.58 -22.94 12.54
N ALA A 23 -3.71 -22.33 13.72
CA ALA A 23 -3.77 -20.86 13.87
C ALA A 23 -2.46 -20.18 13.39
N VAL A 24 -1.31 -20.77 13.74
CA VAL A 24 0.01 -20.31 13.29
C VAL A 24 0.14 -20.44 11.76
N GLN A 25 -0.26 -21.56 11.19
CA GLN A 25 -0.23 -21.78 9.73
C GLN A 25 -1.12 -20.79 8.98
N ILE A 26 -2.34 -20.52 9.49
CA ILE A 26 -3.24 -19.54 8.89
C ILE A 26 -2.64 -18.14 8.96
N SER A 27 -2.01 -17.76 10.08
CA SER A 27 -1.32 -16.47 10.23
C SER A 27 -0.16 -16.33 9.24
N TYR A 28 0.68 -17.34 9.10
CA TYR A 28 1.78 -17.38 8.14
C TYR A 28 1.28 -17.27 6.70
N TYR A 29 0.23 -18.01 6.34
CA TYR A 29 -0.35 -17.98 5.02
C TYR A 29 -0.94 -16.61 4.67
N ARG A 30 -1.65 -15.97 5.61
CA ARG A 30 -2.19 -14.62 5.45
C ARG A 30 -1.08 -13.58 5.27
N GLN A 31 -0.01 -13.68 6.06
CA GLN A 31 1.12 -12.75 5.96
C GLN A 31 1.87 -12.89 4.62
N ARG A 32 2.05 -14.12 4.14
CA ARG A 32 2.67 -14.37 2.84
C ARG A 32 1.83 -13.83 1.69
N ARG A 33 0.53 -14.09 1.70
CA ARG A 33 -0.39 -13.53 0.69
C ARG A 33 -0.39 -12.00 0.66
N ARG A 34 -0.36 -11.36 1.82
CA ARG A 34 -0.26 -9.90 1.89
C ARG A 34 1.03 -9.37 1.25
N ARG A 35 2.16 -10.02 1.49
CA ARG A 35 3.44 -9.63 0.85
C ARG A 35 3.41 -9.81 -0.66
N GLU A 36 2.86 -10.91 -1.15
CA GLU A 36 2.74 -11.17 -2.59
C GLU A 36 1.83 -10.14 -3.26
N ALA A 37 0.67 -9.85 -2.68
CA ALA A 37 -0.25 -8.82 -3.16
C ALA A 37 0.39 -7.42 -3.16
N MET A 38 1.21 -7.10 -2.15
CA MET A 38 1.94 -5.85 -2.08
C MET A 38 2.98 -5.70 -3.19
N LEU A 39 3.76 -6.75 -3.44
CA LEU A 39 4.75 -6.73 -4.52
C LEU A 39 4.10 -6.60 -5.88
N GLU A 40 2.98 -7.25 -6.09
CA GLU A 40 2.20 -7.14 -7.33
C GLU A 40 1.62 -5.71 -7.48
N LEU A 41 1.11 -5.13 -6.41
CA LEU A 41 0.64 -3.76 -6.38
C LEU A 41 1.77 -2.79 -6.76
N VAL A 42 2.92 -2.88 -6.11
CA VAL A 42 4.09 -2.02 -6.44
C VAL A 42 4.49 -2.18 -7.89
N ARG A 43 4.51 -3.40 -8.43
CA ARG A 43 4.81 -3.65 -9.84
C ARG A 43 3.79 -3.01 -10.79
N SER A 44 2.50 -3.03 -10.45
CA SER A 44 1.46 -2.40 -11.28
C SER A 44 1.69 -0.89 -11.43
N PHE A 45 2.12 -0.22 -10.35
CA PHE A 45 2.49 1.20 -10.36
C PHE A 45 3.84 1.50 -11.05
N GLN A 46 4.66 0.47 -11.30
CA GLN A 46 5.91 0.59 -12.07
C GLN A 46 5.71 0.33 -13.57
N SER A 47 4.48 0.10 -14.03
CA SER A 47 4.21 -0.11 -15.45
C SER A 47 4.58 1.13 -16.28
N PRO A 48 5.13 0.97 -17.49
CA PRO A 48 5.46 2.10 -18.35
C PRO A 48 4.25 2.99 -18.65
N ALA A 49 3.07 2.40 -18.80
CA ALA A 49 1.83 3.11 -19.04
C ALA A 49 1.47 4.04 -17.87
N PHE A 50 1.45 3.51 -16.64
CA PHE A 50 1.17 4.32 -15.45
C PHE A 50 2.23 5.40 -15.22
N THR A 51 3.52 5.05 -15.35
CA THR A 51 4.62 6.02 -15.18
C THR A 51 4.52 7.17 -16.17
N SER A 52 4.17 6.88 -17.44
CA SER A 52 3.95 7.90 -18.47
C SER A 52 2.75 8.78 -18.13
N ALA A 53 1.61 8.16 -17.76
CA ALA A 53 0.40 8.89 -17.39
C ALA A 53 0.62 9.78 -16.16
N LEU A 54 1.27 9.25 -15.12
CA LEU A 54 1.59 10.00 -13.91
C LEU A 54 2.47 11.21 -14.22
N ARG A 55 3.51 11.06 -15.04
CA ARG A 55 4.37 12.18 -15.45
C ARG A 55 3.58 13.27 -16.16
N ARG A 56 2.65 12.91 -17.04
CA ARG A 56 1.75 13.85 -17.73
C ARG A 56 0.85 14.58 -16.73
N VAL A 57 0.21 13.86 -15.81
CA VAL A 57 -0.62 14.48 -14.75
C VAL A 57 0.20 15.43 -13.88
N LEU A 58 1.42 15.05 -13.47
CA LEU A 58 2.28 15.89 -12.66
C LEU A 58 2.79 17.15 -13.39
N SER A 59 2.73 17.20 -14.72
CA SER A 59 3.06 18.41 -15.50
C SER A 59 1.92 19.43 -15.57
N LEU A 60 0.71 19.08 -15.12
CA LEU A 60 -0.42 20.02 -15.04
C LEU A 60 -0.16 21.11 -14.00
N PRO A 61 -0.76 22.29 -14.17
CA PRO A 61 -0.83 23.27 -13.08
C PRO A 61 -1.71 22.74 -11.94
N ASP A 62 -1.54 23.31 -10.75
CA ASP A 62 -2.38 22.98 -9.60
C ASP A 62 -3.82 23.38 -9.83
N GLY A 63 -4.73 22.47 -9.49
CA GLY A 63 -6.16 22.72 -9.66
C GLY A 63 -6.60 22.86 -11.11
N ALA A 64 -5.97 22.12 -12.03
CA ALA A 64 -6.40 22.11 -13.43
C ALA A 64 -7.86 21.63 -13.56
N ASP A 65 -8.67 22.36 -14.26
CA ASP A 65 -10.00 21.95 -14.70
C ASP A 65 -9.93 21.09 -15.98
N THR A 66 -11.06 20.63 -16.47
CA THR A 66 -11.13 19.77 -17.66
C THR A 66 -10.61 20.48 -18.92
N GLU A 67 -10.88 21.76 -19.08
CA GLU A 67 -10.42 22.54 -20.24
C GLU A 67 -8.88 22.67 -20.22
N LYS A 68 -8.32 23.00 -19.07
CA LYS A 68 -6.87 23.14 -18.90
C LYS A 68 -6.14 21.83 -19.09
N ILE A 69 -6.73 20.70 -18.67
CA ILE A 69 -6.19 19.36 -18.93
C ILE A 69 -6.09 19.11 -20.45
N ARG A 70 -7.15 19.41 -21.21
CA ARG A 70 -7.15 19.25 -22.68
C ARG A 70 -6.13 20.17 -23.35
N GLU A 71 -6.05 21.41 -22.91
CA GLU A 71 -5.07 22.38 -23.44
C GLU A 71 -3.63 21.90 -23.25
N VAL A 72 -3.27 21.45 -22.05
CA VAL A 72 -1.88 21.11 -21.69
C VAL A 72 -1.48 19.73 -22.16
N LEU A 73 -2.36 18.74 -22.02
CA LEU A 73 -2.04 17.33 -22.32
C LEU A 73 -2.45 16.88 -23.71
N GLY A 74 -3.26 17.69 -24.43
CA GLY A 74 -3.79 17.33 -25.74
C GLY A 74 -4.86 16.23 -25.69
N PRO A 75 -5.19 15.64 -26.88
CA PRO A 75 -6.31 14.69 -27.02
C PRO A 75 -6.23 13.49 -26.08
N ASP A 76 -5.02 12.93 -25.89
CA ASP A 76 -4.82 11.75 -25.04
C ASP A 76 -4.65 12.12 -23.54
N GLY A 77 -4.91 13.38 -23.18
CA GLY A 77 -4.74 13.87 -21.81
C GLY A 77 -5.72 13.24 -20.84
N GLU A 78 -6.95 13.06 -21.28
CA GLU A 78 -8.02 12.47 -20.47
C GLU A 78 -7.71 11.00 -20.12
N ASP A 79 -7.13 10.25 -21.05
CA ASP A 79 -6.71 8.85 -20.78
C ASP A 79 -5.65 8.79 -19.69
N ALA A 80 -4.69 9.70 -19.68
CA ALA A 80 -3.68 9.77 -18.64
C ALA A 80 -4.29 10.12 -17.27
N VAL A 81 -5.22 11.09 -17.22
CA VAL A 81 -5.96 11.46 -16.01
C VAL A 81 -6.79 10.29 -15.52
N TYR A 82 -7.51 9.62 -16.42
CA TYR A 82 -8.33 8.46 -16.08
C TYR A 82 -7.51 7.32 -15.50
N LEU A 83 -6.38 6.97 -16.15
CA LEU A 83 -5.49 5.91 -15.69
C LEU A 83 -4.92 6.21 -14.30
N VAL A 84 -4.46 7.43 -14.05
CA VAL A 84 -3.93 7.84 -12.75
C VAL A 84 -5.02 7.81 -11.68
N SER A 85 -6.18 8.39 -11.97
CA SER A 85 -7.31 8.42 -11.04
C SER A 85 -7.79 7.03 -10.66
N LEU A 86 -7.96 6.12 -11.65
CA LEU A 86 -8.41 4.75 -11.42
C LEU A 86 -7.42 3.95 -10.55
N ASN A 87 -6.12 4.17 -10.72
CA ASN A 87 -5.12 3.52 -9.89
C ASN A 87 -5.20 4.00 -8.43
N TRP A 88 -5.33 5.32 -8.21
CA TRP A 88 -5.49 5.86 -6.85
C TRP A 88 -6.82 5.47 -6.22
N GLU A 89 -7.93 5.41 -7.00
CA GLU A 89 -9.21 4.84 -6.57
C GLU A 89 -9.03 3.42 -6.04
N SER A 90 -8.38 2.57 -6.86
CA SER A 90 -8.14 1.17 -6.50
C SER A 90 -7.30 1.04 -5.23
N LEU A 91 -6.24 1.84 -5.09
CA LEU A 91 -5.40 1.86 -3.91
C LEU A 91 -6.16 2.33 -2.66
N GLY A 92 -7.02 3.34 -2.80
CA GLY A 92 -7.91 3.81 -1.72
C GLY A 92 -8.83 2.70 -1.20
N ILE A 93 -9.45 1.93 -2.12
CA ILE A 93 -10.28 0.78 -1.77
C ILE A 93 -9.47 -0.29 -1.02
N LEU A 94 -8.26 -0.63 -1.52
CA LEU A 94 -7.40 -1.63 -0.89
C LEU A 94 -6.97 -1.21 0.52
N LEU A 95 -6.66 0.07 0.71
CA LEU A 95 -6.34 0.63 2.02
C LEU A 95 -7.55 0.56 2.96
N PHE A 96 -8.73 1.00 2.51
CA PHE A 96 -9.96 0.95 3.30
C PHE A 96 -10.31 -0.48 3.72
N ARG A 97 -10.14 -1.46 2.85
CA ARG A 97 -10.36 -2.89 3.12
C ARG A 97 -9.24 -3.52 3.95
N ARG A 98 -8.20 -2.77 4.30
CA ARG A 98 -7.03 -3.26 5.06
C ARG A 98 -6.26 -4.38 4.35
N GLU A 99 -6.34 -4.43 3.02
CA GLU A 99 -5.51 -5.33 2.20
C GLU A 99 -4.07 -4.82 2.14
N VAL A 100 -3.88 -3.50 2.19
CA VAL A 100 -2.58 -2.82 2.35
C VAL A 100 -2.59 -1.98 3.62
N THR A 101 -1.40 -1.65 4.14
CA THR A 101 -1.26 -0.80 5.34
C THR A 101 -1.03 0.66 4.94
N LEU A 102 -1.45 1.58 5.83
CA LEU A 102 -1.21 3.01 5.63
C LEU A 102 0.29 3.33 5.56
N ASP A 103 1.12 2.68 6.38
CA ASP A 103 2.57 2.87 6.37
C ASP A 103 3.18 2.53 5.02
N LEU A 104 2.72 1.43 4.41
CA LEU A 104 3.20 1.04 3.09
C LEU A 104 2.80 2.06 2.02
N VAL A 105 1.54 2.50 2.03
CA VAL A 105 1.05 3.50 1.07
C VAL A 105 1.82 4.81 1.22
N ASP A 106 2.11 5.20 2.45
CA ASP A 106 2.90 6.38 2.75
C ASP A 106 4.33 6.27 2.22
N ASP A 107 5.01 5.17 2.54
CA ASP A 107 6.41 4.94 2.16
C ASP A 107 6.62 4.94 0.63
N PHE A 108 5.65 4.43 -0.14
CA PHE A 108 5.81 4.28 -1.59
C PHE A 108 5.10 5.35 -2.42
N PHE A 109 3.98 5.89 -1.94
CA PHE A 109 3.04 6.61 -2.80
C PHE A 109 2.57 7.96 -2.25
N SER A 110 2.90 8.36 -1.02
CA SER A 110 2.40 9.59 -0.39
C SER A 110 2.59 10.80 -1.30
N GLY A 111 3.81 11.08 -1.73
CA GLY A 111 4.11 12.19 -2.61
C GLY A 111 3.34 12.16 -3.94
N PRO A 112 3.41 11.07 -4.72
CA PRO A 112 2.63 10.93 -5.95
C PRO A 112 1.11 11.09 -5.77
N ILE A 113 0.53 10.57 -4.71
CA ILE A 113 -0.91 10.71 -4.41
C ILE A 113 -1.25 12.17 -4.16
N LEU A 114 -0.52 12.83 -3.26
CA LEU A 114 -0.79 14.23 -2.89
C LEU A 114 -0.59 15.19 -4.06
N LEU A 115 0.49 15.02 -4.81
CA LEU A 115 0.74 15.83 -6.00
C LEU A 115 -0.33 15.61 -7.08
N SER A 116 -0.74 14.36 -7.32
CA SER A 116 -1.80 14.07 -8.29
C SER A 116 -3.12 14.70 -7.85
N TRP A 117 -3.47 14.60 -6.56
CA TRP A 117 -4.69 15.21 -6.04
C TRP A 117 -4.67 16.72 -6.14
N GLN A 118 -3.53 17.36 -5.83
CA GLN A 118 -3.36 18.80 -5.98
C GLN A 118 -3.61 19.29 -7.42
N LYS A 119 -3.23 18.47 -8.41
CA LYS A 119 -3.47 18.74 -9.83
C LYS A 119 -4.94 18.53 -10.23
N LEU A 120 -5.56 17.44 -9.77
CA LEU A 120 -6.81 16.91 -10.32
C LEU A 120 -8.06 17.18 -9.48
N LYS A 121 -7.96 17.79 -8.29
CA LYS A 121 -9.12 18.01 -7.40
C LYS A 121 -10.23 18.82 -8.07
N VAL A 122 -9.88 19.91 -8.78
CA VAL A 122 -10.87 20.79 -9.44
C VAL A 122 -11.57 20.04 -10.56
N HIS A 123 -10.82 19.32 -11.40
CA HIS A 123 -11.39 18.44 -12.41
C HIS A 123 -12.32 17.38 -11.80
N SER A 124 -11.93 16.75 -10.70
CA SER A 124 -12.77 15.74 -10.02
C SER A 124 -14.08 16.33 -9.51
N GLU A 125 -14.03 17.53 -8.92
CA GLU A 125 -15.21 18.27 -8.46
C GLU A 125 -16.12 18.72 -9.63
N GLU A 126 -15.53 19.14 -10.74
CA GLU A 126 -16.25 19.47 -11.96
C GLU A 126 -16.96 18.23 -12.55
N CYS A 127 -16.28 17.10 -12.64
CA CYS A 127 -16.86 15.84 -13.09
C CYS A 127 -18.02 15.38 -12.19
N ARG A 128 -17.90 15.51 -10.86
CA ARG A 128 -19.01 15.21 -9.93
C ARG A 128 -20.27 16.00 -10.27
N ARG A 129 -20.11 17.30 -10.51
CA ARG A 129 -21.22 18.19 -10.87
C ARG A 129 -21.80 17.87 -12.23
N THR A 130 -20.95 17.71 -13.26
CA THR A 130 -21.37 17.50 -14.64
C THR A 130 -22.03 16.14 -14.83
N LEU A 131 -21.50 15.09 -14.19
CA LEU A 131 -22.04 13.74 -14.26
C LEU A 131 -23.18 13.49 -13.25
N ASN A 132 -23.46 14.47 -12.38
CA ASN A 132 -24.35 14.30 -11.23
C ASN A 132 -24.02 13.06 -10.42
N ARG A 133 -22.72 12.88 -10.09
CA ARG A 133 -22.21 11.67 -9.42
C ARG A 133 -21.17 12.03 -8.38
N GLU A 134 -21.62 12.15 -7.13
CA GLU A 134 -20.77 12.49 -5.97
C GLU A 134 -19.66 11.48 -5.71
N THR A 135 -19.86 10.23 -6.14
CA THR A 135 -18.89 9.15 -5.96
C THR A 135 -17.77 9.12 -7.00
N PHE A 136 -17.70 10.10 -7.92
CA PHE A 136 -16.59 10.16 -8.87
C PHE A 136 -15.28 10.51 -8.15
N ASN A 137 -14.26 9.69 -8.31
CA ASN A 137 -12.97 9.82 -7.63
C ASN A 137 -13.09 9.95 -6.09
N GLU A 138 -14.05 9.23 -5.46
CA GLU A 138 -14.27 9.31 -4.01
C GLU A 138 -13.16 8.67 -3.19
N TRP A 139 -12.65 7.53 -3.64
CA TRP A 139 -11.58 6.83 -2.94
C TRP A 139 -10.21 7.48 -3.15
N PHE A 140 -10.00 8.10 -4.31
CA PHE A 140 -8.81 8.92 -4.54
C PHE A 140 -8.82 10.16 -3.61
N HIS A 141 -9.97 10.84 -3.52
CA HIS A 141 -10.14 11.96 -2.60
C HIS A 141 -9.89 11.54 -1.15
N TRP A 142 -10.58 10.47 -0.71
CA TRP A 142 -10.40 9.91 0.64
C TRP A 142 -8.95 9.53 0.91
N LEU A 143 -8.27 8.89 -0.03
CA LEU A 143 -6.87 8.49 0.07
C LEU A 143 -5.96 9.71 0.24
N ALA A 144 -6.16 10.74 -0.56
CA ALA A 144 -5.40 11.99 -0.46
C ALA A 144 -5.60 12.67 0.91
N GLU A 145 -6.83 12.69 1.44
CA GLU A 145 -7.10 13.19 2.79
C GLU A 145 -6.33 12.42 3.87
N ARG A 146 -6.28 11.08 3.79
CA ARG A 146 -5.52 10.26 4.75
C ARG A 146 -4.02 10.56 4.69
N MET A 147 -3.48 10.79 3.49
CA MET A 147 -2.07 11.21 3.34
C MET A 147 -1.84 12.61 3.92
N MET A 148 -2.72 13.58 3.64
CA MET A 148 -2.62 14.93 4.22
C MET A 148 -2.71 14.94 5.75
N GLU A 149 -3.59 14.14 6.32
CA GLU A 149 -3.70 14.00 7.78
C GLU A 149 -2.42 13.42 8.37
N ARG A 150 -1.87 12.40 7.73
CA ARG A 150 -0.63 11.78 8.17
C ARG A 150 0.54 12.76 8.13
N GLU A 151 0.70 13.53 7.07
CA GLU A 151 1.73 14.57 6.98
C GLU A 151 1.59 15.65 8.06
N LYS A 152 0.37 16.00 8.44
CA LYS A 152 0.14 16.94 9.55
C LYS A 152 0.56 16.37 10.90
N LEU A 153 0.32 15.07 11.13
CA LEU A 153 0.64 14.40 12.39
C LEU A 153 2.13 14.02 12.48
N SER A 154 2.71 13.67 11.35
CA SER A 154 4.12 13.26 11.22
C SER A 154 4.68 13.85 9.92
N PRO A 155 5.22 15.06 9.95
CA PRO A 155 5.81 15.68 8.77
C PRO A 155 6.88 14.77 8.14
N PRO A 156 6.90 14.63 6.81
CA PRO A 156 7.80 13.72 6.13
C PRO A 156 9.26 14.13 6.34
N VAL A 157 10.05 13.21 6.85
CA VAL A 157 11.49 13.38 6.99
C VAL A 157 12.16 12.51 5.92
N PRO A 158 13.05 13.07 5.08
CA PRO A 158 13.74 12.28 4.08
C PRO A 158 14.46 11.07 4.67
N ALA A 159 14.31 9.91 4.05
CA ALA A 159 14.84 8.64 4.56
C ALA A 159 16.36 8.70 4.85
N TYR A 160 17.14 9.45 4.03
CA TYR A 160 18.57 9.62 4.24
C TYR A 160 18.92 10.44 5.51
N ILE A 161 17.94 11.19 6.03
CA ILE A 161 18.06 11.91 7.32
C ILE A 161 17.57 11.00 8.44
N ALA A 162 16.33 10.48 8.32
CA ALA A 162 15.68 9.68 9.34
C ALA A 162 16.48 8.41 9.69
N HIS A 163 17.08 7.79 8.68
CA HIS A 163 17.78 6.51 8.82
C HIS A 163 19.31 6.64 8.68
N ARG A 164 19.86 7.80 8.95
CA ARG A 164 21.32 8.06 8.81
C ARG A 164 22.20 7.09 9.59
N THR A 165 21.70 6.58 10.72
CA THR A 165 22.43 5.64 11.59
C THR A 165 22.09 4.18 11.32
N TRP A 166 21.19 3.92 10.34
CA TRP A 166 20.79 2.55 10.02
C TRP A 166 22.02 1.70 9.64
N ARG A 167 22.06 0.49 10.18
CA ARG A 167 23.06 -0.52 9.84
C ARG A 167 22.34 -1.82 9.55
N GLU A 168 22.80 -2.56 8.58
CA GLU A 168 22.28 -3.89 8.29
C GLU A 168 22.45 -4.78 9.53
N PRO A 169 21.39 -5.52 9.95
CA PRO A 169 21.54 -6.52 11.00
C PRO A 169 22.61 -7.54 10.57
N ARG A 170 23.69 -7.65 11.33
CA ARG A 170 24.70 -8.67 11.05
C ARG A 170 24.00 -10.02 11.06
N LEU A 171 24.01 -10.73 9.93
CA LEU A 171 23.69 -12.15 9.90
C LEU A 171 24.60 -12.80 10.93
N ARG A 172 24.04 -13.38 12.00
CA ARG A 172 24.77 -14.27 12.88
C ARG A 172 25.18 -15.44 12.00
N MET A 173 26.41 -15.40 11.47
CA MET A 173 27.03 -16.60 10.95
C MET A 173 27.09 -17.59 12.12
N ALA A 174 26.43 -18.71 11.93
CA ALA A 174 26.61 -19.87 12.78
C ALA A 174 28.08 -20.27 12.61
N THR A 175 28.96 -19.68 13.42
CA THR A 175 30.35 -20.09 13.53
C THR A 175 30.37 -21.34 14.38
N ASP A 176 30.67 -22.46 13.70
CA ASP A 176 31.50 -23.55 14.12
C ASP A 176 31.50 -23.93 15.63
N GLU A 177 30.58 -24.82 15.99
CA GLU A 177 30.86 -25.80 16.99
C GLU A 177 31.37 -27.07 16.28
N SER A 178 32.59 -27.03 15.75
CA SER A 178 33.33 -28.23 15.36
C SER A 178 34.83 -27.98 15.45
N THR A 179 35.31 -27.85 16.67
CA THR A 179 36.72 -28.17 16.97
C THR A 179 36.83 -28.35 18.47
N GLY A 180 36.94 -29.60 18.88
CA GLY A 180 37.24 -29.90 20.27
C GLY A 180 36.93 -31.34 20.66
N SER A 181 37.54 -32.30 20.01
CA SER A 181 37.80 -33.61 20.64
C SER A 181 39.13 -34.14 20.12
N ASP A 182 40.14 -33.92 20.90
CA ASP A 182 41.30 -34.79 21.08
C ASP A 182 41.54 -34.95 22.57
#